data_b7f23c908dd96ce0d1f88b1a9e6c7014
#
_entry.id   b7f23c908dd96ce0d1f88b1a9e6c7014
#
_cell.length_a   1.000
_cell.length_b   1.000
_cell.length_c   1.000
_cell.angle_alpha   90.00
_cell.angle_beta   90.00
_cell.angle_gamma   90.00
#
_symmetry.space_group_name_H-M   'P 1'
#
loop_
_entity.id
_entity.type
_entity.pdbx_description
1 polymer ?
#
loop_
_entity_poly.entity_id
_entity_poly.type
_entity_poly.pdbx_seq_one_letter_code
_entity_poly.pdbx_strand_id
1 'polypeptide(L)' 'MSFRFIEISNPSELHIRNCQLLIQQKEKEFVIPLEDLIQIFCIGPDIRISTKALSIISQYKIT' A
#
# COMPACT_ATOMS: atom_id res chain seq x y z
N MET A 1 -2.93 1.22 19.39
CA MET A 1 -2.98 1.16 17.94
C MET A 1 -2.13 2.25 17.35
N SER A 2 -1.28 1.93 16.41
CA SER A 2 -0.49 2.92 15.71
C SER A 2 -1.08 3.15 14.32
N PHE A 3 -1.25 4.40 13.94
CA PHE A 3 -1.71 4.77 12.62
C PHE A 3 -0.52 5.19 11.78
N ARG A 4 -0.50 4.81 10.51
CA ARG A 4 0.64 5.06 9.64
C ARG A 4 0.25 5.82 8.39
N PHE A 5 1.12 6.74 8.03
CA PHE A 5 1.15 7.35 6.72
C PHE A 5 2.31 6.73 5.96
N ILE A 6 2.06 6.32 4.74
CA ILE A 6 3.09 5.68 3.91
C ILE A 6 3.35 6.54 2.70
N GLU A 7 4.62 6.76 2.41
CA GLU A 7 5.05 7.47 1.21
C GLU A 7 5.83 6.49 0.34
N ILE A 8 5.42 6.34 -0.91
CA ILE A 8 6.04 5.44 -1.86
C ILE A 8 6.62 6.26 -3.00
N SER A 9 7.94 6.33 -3.08
CA SER A 9 8.64 7.11 -4.09
C SER A 9 9.46 6.27 -5.06
N ASN A 10 9.77 5.04 -4.69
CA ASN A 10 10.53 4.13 -5.55
C ASN A 10 9.59 3.25 -6.36
N PRO A 11 10.05 2.71 -7.52
CA PRO A 11 9.22 1.78 -8.29
C PRO A 11 8.76 0.62 -7.42
N SER A 12 7.46 0.37 -7.39
CA SER A 12 6.86 -0.59 -6.48
C SER A 12 5.64 -1.24 -7.10
N GLU A 13 5.32 -2.42 -6.63
CA GLU A 13 4.05 -3.07 -6.89
C GLU A 13 3.29 -3.21 -5.58
N LEU A 14 2.04 -2.82 -5.58
CA LEU A 14 1.20 -2.87 -4.41
C LEU A 14 0.17 -3.98 -4.55
N HIS A 15 0.13 -4.87 -3.59
CA HIS A 15 -0.83 -5.97 -3.54
C HIS A 15 -1.49 -6.01 -2.18
N ILE A 16 -2.67 -6.61 -2.11
CA ILE A 16 -3.34 -6.82 -0.84
C ILE A 16 -3.60 -8.30 -0.67
N ARG A 17 -3.20 -8.83 0.48
CA ARG A 17 -3.34 -10.23 0.80
C ARG A 17 -3.54 -10.40 2.30
N ASN A 18 -4.57 -11.15 2.69
CA ASN A 18 -4.87 -11.41 4.10
C ASN A 18 -4.98 -10.13 4.93
N CYS A 19 -5.70 -9.14 4.40
CA CYS A 19 -5.89 -7.84 5.07
C CYS A 19 -4.58 -7.11 5.35
N GLN A 20 -3.58 -7.34 4.52
CA GLN A 20 -2.27 -6.68 4.62
C GLN A 20 -1.89 -6.08 3.28
N LEU A 21 -1.26 -4.91 3.33
CA LEU A 21 -0.68 -4.30 2.15
C LEU A 21 0.73 -4.84 1.94
N LEU A 22 0.97 -5.39 0.77
CA LEU A 22 2.28 -5.87 0.36
C LEU A 22 2.88 -4.86 -0.63
N ILE A 23 4.04 -4.33 -0.29
CA ILE A 23 4.76 -3.42 -1.15
C ILE A 23 6.02 -4.12 -1.62
N GLN A 24 6.07 -4.46 -2.90
CA GLN A 24 7.22 -5.15 -3.48
C GLN A 24 8.07 -4.16 -4.27
N GLN A 25 9.30 -4.01 -3.85
CA GLN A 25 10.30 -3.21 -4.54
C GLN A 25 11.40 -4.14 -5.04
N LYS A 26 12.33 -3.60 -5.82
CA LYS A 26 13.35 -4.40 -6.49
C LYS A 26 14.11 -5.35 -5.55
N GLU A 27 14.45 -4.86 -4.37
CA GLU A 27 15.25 -5.64 -3.42
C GLU A 27 14.59 -5.79 -2.05
N LYS A 28 13.42 -5.20 -1.88
CA LYS A 28 12.77 -5.15 -0.59
C LYS A 28 11.28 -5.47 -0.71
N GLU A 29 10.74 -5.99 0.36
CA GLU A 29 9.32 -6.22 0.47
C GLU A 29 8.85 -5.72 1.83
N PHE A 30 7.76 -4.98 1.84
CA PHE A 30 7.17 -4.47 3.06
C PHE A 30 5.78 -5.03 3.23
N VAL A 31 5.42 -5.36 4.46
CA VAL A 31 4.09 -5.86 4.79
C VAL A 31 3.51 -4.97 5.88
N ILE A 32 2.35 -4.41 5.63
CA ILE A 32 1.73 -3.47 6.56
C ILE A 32 0.26 -3.84 6.73
N PRO A 33 -0.20 -4.06 7.98
CA PRO A 33 -1.61 -4.34 8.22
C PRO A 33 -2.49 -3.18 7.79
N LEU A 34 -3.58 -3.47 7.08
CA LEU A 34 -4.49 -2.42 6.61
C LEU A 34 -5.13 -1.64 7.76
N GLU A 35 -5.30 -2.28 8.90
CA GLU A 35 -5.88 -1.62 10.08
C GLU A 35 -5.06 -0.45 10.58
N ASP A 36 -3.76 -0.47 10.31
CA ASP A 36 -2.84 0.57 10.75
C ASP A 36 -2.65 1.68 9.74
N LEU A 37 -3.25 1.56 8.56
CA LEU A 37 -3.06 2.53 7.50
C LEU A 37 -4.12 3.61 7.52
N ILE A 38 -3.69 4.86 7.45
CA ILE A 38 -4.57 6.00 7.26
C ILE A 38 -4.47 6.52 5.84
N GLN A 39 -3.28 6.58 5.30
CA GLN A 39 -3.05 7.23 4.02
C GLN A 39 -1.84 6.64 3.31
N ILE A 40 -1.94 6.56 1.99
CA ILE A 40 -0.85 6.10 1.14
C ILE A 40 -0.56 7.20 0.12
N PHE A 41 0.67 7.66 0.08
CA PHE A 41 1.13 8.64 -0.91
C PHE A 41 1.96 7.94 -1.98
N CYS A 42 1.50 7.97 -3.21
CA CYS A 42 2.24 7.42 -4.34
C CYS A 42 2.85 8.57 -5.14
N ILE A 43 4.14 8.78 -4.96
CA ILE A 43 4.85 9.91 -5.55
C ILE A 43 5.67 9.52 -6.77
N GLY A 44 6.19 8.31 -6.78
CA GLY A 44 7.05 7.85 -7.86
C GLY A 44 6.31 7.53 -9.15
N PRO A 45 6.99 7.56 -10.30
CA PRO A 45 6.34 7.34 -11.60
C PRO A 45 6.04 5.88 -11.92
N ASP A 46 6.72 4.93 -11.30
CA ASP A 46 6.59 3.52 -11.63
C ASP A 46 5.94 2.72 -10.50
N ILE A 47 4.83 3.21 -9.99
CA ILE A 47 4.10 2.52 -8.94
C ILE A 47 2.90 1.85 -9.57
N ARG A 48 2.77 0.54 -9.36
CA ARG A 48 1.67 -0.26 -9.88
C ARG A 48 0.78 -0.75 -8.74
N ILE A 49 -0.51 -0.63 -8.95
CA ILE A 49 -1.47 -1.11 -7.98
C ILE A 49 -2.60 -1.83 -8.73
N SER A 50 -2.99 -3.00 -8.26
CA SER A 50 -4.08 -3.74 -8.90
C SER A 50 -5.42 -3.08 -8.62
N THR A 51 -6.37 -3.27 -9.53
CA THR A 51 -7.73 -2.76 -9.34
C THR A 51 -8.36 -3.34 -8.07
N LYS A 52 -8.10 -4.60 -7.80
CA LYS A 52 -8.59 -5.26 -6.59
C LYS A 52 -8.03 -4.60 -5.33
N ALA A 53 -6.75 -4.27 -5.34
CA ALA A 53 -6.12 -3.59 -4.21
C ALA A 53 -6.72 -2.20 -3.99
N LEU A 54 -6.94 -1.45 -5.07
CA LEU A 54 -7.59 -0.14 -4.98
C LEU A 54 -8.98 -0.25 -4.34
N SER A 55 -9.75 -1.24 -4.76
CA SER A 55 -11.09 -1.44 -4.24
C SER A 55 -11.07 -1.72 -2.74
N ILE A 56 -10.16 -2.57 -2.28
CA ILE A 56 -10.04 -2.91 -0.87
C ILE A 56 -9.56 -1.71 -0.04
N ILE A 57 -8.60 -0.96 -0.57
CA ILE A 57 -8.13 0.25 0.10
C ILE A 57 -9.28 1.23 0.30
N SER A 58 -10.11 1.37 -0.71
CA SER A 58 -11.29 2.24 -0.63
C SER A 58 -12.27 1.77 0.46
N GLN A 59 -12.47 0.45 0.59
CA GLN A 59 -13.34 -0.10 1.62
C GLN A 59 -12.83 0.19 3.03
N TYR A 60 -11.55 0.24 3.22
CA TYR A 60 -10.94 0.57 4.51
C TYR A 60 -10.84 2.07 4.76
N LYS A 61 -11.34 2.89 3.83
CA LYS A 61 -11.27 4.35 3.91
C LYS A 61 -9.84 4.87 4.04
N ILE A 62 -8.93 4.22 3.39
CA ILE A 62 -7.53 4.65 3.29
C ILE A 62 -7.43 5.63 2.12
N THR A 63 -6.82 6.75 2.36
CA THR A 63 -6.69 7.79 1.34
C THR A 63 -5.40 7.65 0.54
#